data_a20bc642ff0e383388cb15c5beaa50d4
#
_entry.id   a20bc642ff0e383388cb15c5beaa50d4
#
_cell.length_a   1.000
_cell.length_b   1.000
_cell.length_c   1.000
_cell.angle_alpha   90.00
_cell.angle_beta   90.00
_cell.angle_gamma   90.00
#
_symmetry.space_group_name_H-M   'P 1'
#
loop_
_entity.id
_entity.type
_entity.pdbx_description
1 polymer ?
#
loop_
_entity_poly.entity_id
_entity_poly.type
_entity_poly.pdbx_seq_one_letter_code
_entity_poly.pdbx_strand_id
1 'polypeptide(L)'
;MPYALVLGDVLALLAAFYLGRLSHAFYYHLSPGWVLLYWWGSLAQVNVLLFLLLMALGITAFAVKGHYARRKAFWDEAGEVLGVFTLLLALNATIAFSGKWPLSRLWLFSTWVLALVLLPLARWLVHHILQRLGVWMRPVVVVGCGRNAAEAIRALDSEPMLGYAVQRVLTPGGCDPASGELPTQAPMEALGDDPLATLARLGKPHVVLALDMDQWDAQEKLVRSLGLSYPNLTVVPPLRGLPLFGMEAMHFFGHEVLMLRVRDNLARPGPRIAKRLFDLLAASLLVVLLSPLLLYVAWRIRREDGGPVFFIQERVGRGGGTFGCLKFRSMVMDAEDRLKQYLHSHPELAAEYERNFKLRNDPRVTRIGKFLRRGSLDELPQLFNVLRGDMSLVGPRPLLARELDRYGDNICLYHMVYPGITGLWQVSGRSETTFDERAYLDAWYIKNWTLWYDIVILLLTVKVVLRREGAY
;
A
#
# COMPACT_ATOMS: atom_id res chain seq x y z
N MET A 1 9.77 25.18 1.75
CA MET A 1 9.38 23.76 1.64
C MET A 1 9.82 23.09 0.35
N PRO A 2 9.42 23.52 -0.87
CA PRO A 2 9.84 22.85 -2.09
C PRO A 2 11.36 22.71 -2.23
N TYR A 3 12.09 23.74 -1.87
CA TYR A 3 13.56 23.76 -1.94
C TYR A 3 14.25 22.73 -1.03
N ALA A 4 13.68 22.44 0.15
CA ALA A 4 14.23 21.42 1.04
C ALA A 4 14.08 20.00 0.47
N LEU A 5 12.97 19.70 -0.19
CA LEU A 5 12.76 18.42 -0.87
C LEU A 5 13.68 18.27 -2.09
N VAL A 6 13.80 19.32 -2.91
CA VAL A 6 14.73 19.32 -4.05
C VAL A 6 16.17 19.11 -3.57
N LEU A 7 16.58 19.81 -2.53
CA LEU A 7 17.93 19.64 -1.95
C LEU A 7 18.14 18.23 -1.41
N GLY A 8 17.15 17.67 -0.71
CA GLY A 8 17.16 16.28 -0.25
C GLY A 8 17.31 15.28 -1.38
N ASP A 9 16.57 15.46 -2.46
CA ASP A 9 16.65 14.61 -3.66
C ASP A 9 18.01 14.69 -4.34
N VAL A 10 18.56 15.90 -4.50
CA VAL A 10 19.90 16.12 -5.08
C VAL A 10 20.96 15.42 -4.22
N LEU A 11 20.92 15.63 -2.90
CA LEU A 11 21.89 15.02 -1.98
C LEU A 11 21.79 13.49 -1.98
N ALA A 12 20.58 12.93 -2.02
CA ALA A 12 20.37 11.49 -2.08
C ALA A 12 20.92 10.89 -3.37
N LEU A 13 20.70 11.55 -4.52
CA LEU A 13 21.22 11.09 -5.82
C LEU A 13 22.74 11.19 -5.90
N LEU A 14 23.32 12.27 -5.41
CA LEU A 14 24.79 12.40 -5.32
C LEU A 14 25.40 11.36 -4.37
N ALA A 15 24.76 11.10 -3.24
CA ALA A 15 25.18 10.04 -2.33
C ALA A 15 25.09 8.66 -2.97
N ALA A 16 24.00 8.36 -3.70
CA ALA A 16 23.85 7.12 -4.45
C ALA A 16 24.96 6.93 -5.50
N PHE A 17 25.27 7.98 -6.23
CA PHE A 17 26.35 7.99 -7.20
C PHE A 17 27.71 7.70 -6.57
N TYR A 18 28.02 8.37 -5.46
CA TYR A 18 29.28 8.20 -4.73
C TYR A 18 29.40 6.80 -4.11
N LEU A 19 28.35 6.32 -3.44
CA LEU A 19 28.31 4.98 -2.83
C LEU A 19 28.36 3.87 -3.90
N GLY A 20 27.70 4.08 -5.04
CA GLY A 20 27.82 3.17 -6.18
C GLY A 20 29.26 3.05 -6.68
N ARG A 21 30.02 4.14 -6.68
CA ARG A 21 31.47 4.11 -6.99
C ARG A 21 32.30 3.43 -5.92
N LEU A 22 31.99 3.64 -4.66
CA LEU A 22 32.65 2.94 -3.56
C LEU A 22 32.40 1.43 -3.62
N SER A 23 31.19 0.99 -3.94
CA SER A 23 30.89 -0.43 -4.13
C SER A 23 31.71 -1.07 -5.26
N HIS A 24 31.90 -0.32 -6.37
CA HIS A 24 32.77 -0.74 -7.46
C HIS A 24 34.23 -0.84 -7.02
N ALA A 25 34.76 0.20 -6.34
CA ALA A 25 36.14 0.20 -5.84
C ALA A 25 36.39 -0.95 -4.86
N PHE A 26 35.46 -1.21 -3.95
CA PHE A 26 35.53 -2.31 -3.02
C PHE A 26 35.57 -3.68 -3.71
N TYR A 27 34.70 -3.91 -4.71
CA TYR A 27 34.64 -5.17 -5.45
C TYR A 27 35.95 -5.45 -6.22
N TYR A 28 36.57 -4.42 -6.81
CA TYR A 28 37.82 -4.54 -7.57
C TYR A 28 39.07 -4.29 -6.72
N HIS A 29 38.96 -4.27 -5.37
CA HIS A 29 40.05 -4.05 -4.41
C HIS A 29 40.88 -2.77 -4.70
N LEU A 30 40.23 -1.73 -5.22
CA LEU A 30 40.83 -0.43 -5.48
C LEU A 30 40.89 0.41 -4.21
N SER A 31 41.95 1.21 -4.02
CA SER A 31 42.03 2.11 -2.85
C SER A 31 40.87 3.16 -2.86
N PRO A 32 40.30 3.53 -1.72
CA PRO A 32 39.28 4.60 -1.64
C PRO A 32 39.74 5.93 -2.26
N GLY A 33 41.03 6.25 -2.16
CA GLY A 33 41.63 7.42 -2.80
C GLY A 33 41.53 7.41 -4.33
N TRP A 34 41.51 6.23 -4.94
CA TRP A 34 41.30 6.07 -6.38
C TRP A 34 39.93 6.61 -6.84
N VAL A 35 38.89 6.51 -5.97
CA VAL A 35 37.56 7.03 -6.27
C VAL A 35 37.59 8.55 -6.43
N LEU A 36 38.40 9.26 -5.65
CA LEU A 36 38.55 10.72 -5.74
C LEU A 36 39.40 11.14 -6.95
N LEU A 37 40.47 10.40 -7.23
CA LEU A 37 41.40 10.71 -8.37
C LEU A 37 40.75 10.42 -9.72
N TYR A 38 39.84 9.46 -9.81
CA TYR A 38 39.14 9.09 -11.06
C TYR A 38 38.23 10.20 -11.62
N TRP A 39 37.93 11.22 -10.84
CA TRP A 39 37.12 12.37 -11.29
C TRP A 39 37.81 13.22 -12.37
N TRP A 40 39.10 13.11 -12.54
CA TRP A 40 39.89 13.95 -13.42
C TRP A 40 40.20 13.31 -14.80
N GLY A 41 39.87 12.05 -15.03
CA GLY A 41 40.04 11.37 -16.32
C GLY A 41 38.91 11.68 -17.32
N SER A 42 39.19 11.75 -18.61
CA SER A 42 38.23 12.12 -19.66
C SER A 42 36.96 11.26 -19.70
N LEU A 43 37.09 9.94 -19.50
CA LEU A 43 35.95 9.01 -19.46
C LEU A 43 35.13 9.15 -18.18
N ALA A 44 35.76 9.48 -17.05
CA ALA A 44 35.10 9.78 -15.82
C ALA A 44 34.25 11.05 -15.93
N GLN A 45 34.72 12.06 -16.65
CA GLN A 45 33.97 13.30 -16.88
C GLN A 45 32.69 13.06 -17.68
N VAL A 46 32.72 12.21 -18.71
CA VAL A 46 31.53 11.86 -19.51
C VAL A 46 30.49 11.14 -18.67
N ASN A 47 30.91 10.19 -17.83
CA ASN A 47 30.00 9.46 -16.94
C ASN A 47 29.40 10.36 -15.88
N VAL A 48 30.16 11.27 -15.31
CA VAL A 48 29.69 12.28 -14.35
C VAL A 48 28.68 13.21 -15.03
N LEU A 49 29.03 13.71 -16.22
CA LEU A 49 28.14 14.60 -16.97
C LEU A 49 26.83 13.92 -17.32
N LEU A 50 26.88 12.67 -17.82
CA LEU A 50 25.67 11.90 -18.12
C LEU A 50 24.81 11.70 -16.85
N PHE A 51 25.42 11.34 -15.70
CA PHE A 51 24.71 11.19 -14.47
C PHE A 51 24.04 12.51 -14.02
N LEU A 52 24.75 13.63 -14.11
CA LEU A 52 24.20 14.95 -13.77
C LEU A 52 23.04 15.34 -14.70
N LEU A 53 23.14 15.04 -15.99
CA LEU A 53 22.04 15.25 -16.95
C LEU A 53 20.82 14.39 -16.60
N LEU A 54 21.02 13.11 -16.30
CA LEU A 54 19.95 12.20 -15.90
C LEU A 54 19.35 12.59 -14.55
N MET A 55 20.16 13.06 -13.60
CA MET A 55 19.69 13.60 -12.33
C MET A 55 18.82 14.84 -12.57
N ALA A 56 19.28 15.79 -13.39
CA ALA A 56 18.49 16.97 -13.74
C ALA A 56 17.17 16.60 -14.43
N LEU A 57 17.19 15.62 -15.34
CA LEU A 57 15.99 15.10 -16.00
C LEU A 57 15.04 14.47 -14.98
N GLY A 58 15.54 13.69 -14.02
CA GLY A 58 14.76 13.08 -12.95
C GLY A 58 14.07 14.13 -12.06
N ILE A 59 14.83 15.13 -11.61
CA ILE A 59 14.31 16.24 -10.80
C ILE A 59 13.24 17.02 -11.57
N THR A 60 13.50 17.28 -12.85
CA THR A 60 12.51 17.96 -13.73
C THR A 60 11.24 17.10 -13.89
N ALA A 61 11.39 15.79 -14.09
CA ALA A 61 10.26 14.87 -14.15
C ALA A 61 9.42 14.89 -12.85
N PHE A 62 10.08 14.91 -11.69
CA PHE A 62 9.40 15.06 -10.39
C PHE A 62 8.72 16.42 -10.26
N ALA A 63 9.34 17.50 -10.71
CA ALA A 63 8.74 18.83 -10.69
C ALA A 63 7.47 18.89 -11.57
N VAL A 64 7.53 18.38 -12.80
CA VAL A 64 6.40 18.29 -13.73
C VAL A 64 5.28 17.43 -13.16
N LYS A 65 5.60 16.32 -12.50
CA LYS A 65 4.62 15.48 -11.80
C LYS A 65 4.07 16.13 -10.53
N GLY A 66 4.58 17.28 -10.12
CA GLY A 66 4.10 18.05 -8.99
C GLY A 66 4.60 17.61 -7.61
N HIS A 67 5.66 16.80 -7.52
CA HIS A 67 6.22 16.33 -6.24
C HIS A 67 6.66 17.47 -5.30
N TYR A 68 7.05 18.60 -5.84
CA TYR A 68 7.50 19.75 -5.06
C TYR A 68 6.40 20.80 -4.84
N ALA A 69 5.32 20.74 -5.63
CA ALA A 69 4.23 21.72 -5.59
C ALA A 69 2.98 21.20 -4.85
N ARG A 70 2.72 19.89 -4.94
CA ARG A 70 1.52 19.25 -4.40
C ARG A 70 1.90 18.23 -3.34
N ARG A 71 1.02 18.02 -2.38
CA ARG A 71 1.16 16.95 -1.39
C ARG A 71 0.58 15.68 -1.96
N LYS A 72 1.33 14.60 -1.88
CA LYS A 72 0.94 13.28 -2.40
C LYS A 72 0.97 12.24 -1.28
N ALA A 73 0.12 11.22 -1.38
CA ALA A 73 0.22 10.05 -0.54
C ALA A 73 1.59 9.36 -0.75
N PHE A 74 2.16 8.86 0.33
CA PHE A 74 3.52 8.28 0.32
C PHE A 74 3.70 7.18 -0.74
N TRP A 75 2.74 6.27 -0.84
CA TRP A 75 2.85 5.14 -1.77
C TRP A 75 2.69 5.56 -3.23
N ASP A 76 1.86 6.57 -3.53
CA ASP A 76 1.71 7.09 -4.89
C ASP A 76 3.00 7.80 -5.32
N GLU A 77 3.58 8.60 -4.42
CA GLU A 77 4.85 9.26 -4.65
C GLU A 77 5.99 8.24 -4.89
N ALA A 78 6.06 7.19 -4.07
CA ALA A 78 7.07 6.12 -4.21
C ALA A 78 6.92 5.36 -5.55
N GLY A 79 5.69 5.10 -5.99
CA GLY A 79 5.42 4.48 -7.28
C GLY A 79 5.89 5.33 -8.47
N GLU A 80 5.65 6.63 -8.40
CA GLU A 80 6.12 7.57 -9.43
C GLU A 80 7.66 7.67 -9.46
N VAL A 81 8.31 7.65 -8.29
CA VAL A 81 9.78 7.62 -8.17
C VAL A 81 10.34 6.36 -8.82
N LEU A 82 9.75 5.19 -8.50
CA LEU A 82 10.18 3.92 -9.10
C LEU A 82 10.05 3.96 -10.62
N GLY A 83 8.94 4.49 -11.16
CA GLY A 83 8.71 4.60 -12.59
C GLY A 83 9.74 5.51 -13.29
N VAL A 84 10.03 6.68 -12.71
CA VAL A 84 11.05 7.60 -13.24
C VAL A 84 12.42 6.96 -13.21
N PHE A 85 12.81 6.30 -12.12
CA PHE A 85 14.13 5.66 -12.02
C PHE A 85 14.30 4.48 -12.95
N THR A 86 13.25 3.68 -13.15
CA THR A 86 13.30 2.59 -14.13
C THR A 86 13.56 3.13 -15.52
N LEU A 87 12.91 4.24 -15.89
CA LEU A 87 13.14 4.91 -17.18
C LEU A 87 14.55 5.48 -17.28
N LEU A 88 15.05 6.14 -16.22
CA LEU A 88 16.40 6.72 -16.20
C LEU A 88 17.49 5.64 -16.25
N LEU A 89 17.30 4.52 -15.56
CA LEU A 89 18.19 3.36 -15.64
C LEU A 89 18.23 2.79 -17.06
N ALA A 90 17.06 2.59 -17.69
CA ALA A 90 16.97 2.09 -19.05
C ALA A 90 17.65 3.05 -20.04
N LEU A 91 17.42 4.36 -19.89
CA LEU A 91 18.06 5.39 -20.72
C LEU A 91 19.59 5.40 -20.53
N ASN A 92 20.05 5.36 -19.28
CA ASN A 92 21.48 5.30 -18.97
C ASN A 92 22.13 4.05 -19.57
N ALA A 93 21.49 2.87 -19.39
CA ALA A 93 21.97 1.63 -19.96
C ALA A 93 22.03 1.70 -21.49
N THR A 94 20.98 2.21 -22.16
CA THR A 94 20.92 2.36 -23.61
C THR A 94 22.03 3.25 -24.13
N ILE A 95 22.25 4.43 -23.53
CA ILE A 95 23.32 5.36 -23.93
C ILE A 95 24.69 4.71 -23.74
N ALA A 96 24.89 4.03 -22.61
CA ALA A 96 26.16 3.36 -22.33
C ALA A 96 26.48 2.23 -23.32
N PHE A 97 25.46 1.40 -23.64
CA PHE A 97 25.63 0.31 -24.61
C PHE A 97 25.84 0.84 -26.04
N SER A 98 25.06 1.82 -26.47
CA SER A 98 25.16 2.41 -27.82
C SER A 98 26.50 3.15 -28.03
N GLY A 99 26.95 3.84 -26.98
CA GLY A 99 28.24 4.55 -27.01
C GLY A 99 29.48 3.65 -26.91
N LYS A 100 29.29 2.32 -26.67
CA LYS A 100 30.36 1.36 -26.38
C LYS A 100 31.33 1.84 -25.30
N TRP A 101 30.79 2.60 -24.31
CA TRP A 101 31.59 3.16 -23.24
C TRP A 101 32.02 2.05 -22.26
N PRO A 102 33.26 2.09 -21.75
CA PRO A 102 33.76 1.15 -20.76
C PRO A 102 33.12 1.46 -19.39
N LEU A 103 31.81 1.20 -19.26
CA LEU A 103 31.07 1.38 -18.01
C LEU A 103 31.07 0.09 -17.20
N SER A 104 31.39 0.19 -15.93
CA SER A 104 31.19 -0.92 -15.00
C SER A 104 29.68 -1.16 -14.80
N ARG A 105 29.23 -2.35 -15.15
CA ARG A 105 27.86 -2.79 -14.92
C ARG A 105 27.50 -2.71 -13.43
N LEU A 106 28.44 -3.11 -12.58
CA LEU A 106 28.28 -3.08 -11.13
C LEU A 106 28.01 -1.65 -10.64
N TRP A 107 28.81 -0.69 -11.09
CA TRP A 107 28.62 0.71 -10.72
C TRP A 107 27.28 1.26 -11.22
N LEU A 108 26.89 0.99 -12.44
CA LEU A 108 25.63 1.44 -13.02
C LEU A 108 24.45 0.91 -12.21
N PHE A 109 24.36 -0.40 -12.00
CA PHE A 109 23.27 -1.00 -11.25
C PHE A 109 23.26 -0.59 -9.77
N SER A 110 24.41 -0.58 -9.11
CA SER A 110 24.48 -0.20 -7.69
C SER A 110 24.06 1.26 -7.46
N THR A 111 24.45 2.17 -8.36
CA THR A 111 24.05 3.59 -8.27
C THR A 111 22.52 3.74 -8.31
N TRP A 112 21.86 3.12 -9.30
CA TRP A 112 20.41 3.25 -9.44
C TRP A 112 19.62 2.48 -8.36
N VAL A 113 20.12 1.33 -7.92
CA VAL A 113 19.53 0.59 -6.79
C VAL A 113 19.66 1.39 -5.49
N LEU A 114 20.84 1.98 -5.24
CA LEU A 114 21.03 2.87 -4.10
C LEU A 114 20.15 4.12 -4.17
N ALA A 115 19.99 4.70 -5.35
CA ALA A 115 19.12 5.85 -5.56
C ALA A 115 17.65 5.52 -5.22
N LEU A 116 17.15 4.31 -5.61
CA LEU A 116 15.82 3.82 -5.26
C LEU A 116 15.58 3.71 -3.74
N VAL A 117 16.63 3.47 -2.96
CA VAL A 117 16.54 3.37 -1.50
C VAL A 117 16.77 4.73 -0.83
N LEU A 118 17.81 5.44 -1.26
CA LEU A 118 18.23 6.68 -0.60
C LEU A 118 17.27 7.84 -0.84
N LEU A 119 16.60 7.91 -2.00
CA LEU A 119 15.70 9.02 -2.28
C LEU A 119 14.41 8.97 -1.44
N PRO A 120 13.68 7.85 -1.33
CA PRO A 120 12.55 7.76 -0.40
C PRO A 120 12.98 7.99 1.06
N LEU A 121 14.16 7.50 1.45
CA LEU A 121 14.70 7.70 2.79
C LEU A 121 15.00 9.19 3.05
N ALA A 122 15.63 9.88 2.11
CA ALA A 122 15.91 11.31 2.21
C ALA A 122 14.62 12.13 2.31
N ARG A 123 13.62 11.82 1.48
CA ARG A 123 12.30 12.47 1.55
C ARG A 123 11.62 12.22 2.89
N TRP A 124 11.62 10.97 3.37
CA TRP A 124 11.11 10.64 4.69
C TRP A 124 11.82 11.46 5.78
N LEU A 125 13.15 11.56 5.72
CA LEU A 125 13.95 12.33 6.68
C LEU A 125 13.61 13.82 6.61
N VAL A 126 13.54 14.39 5.41
CA VAL A 126 13.16 15.81 5.21
C VAL A 126 11.76 16.07 5.76
N HIS A 127 10.78 15.22 5.46
CA HIS A 127 9.43 15.35 6.01
C HIS A 127 9.43 15.29 7.55
N HIS A 128 10.16 14.33 8.11
CA HIS A 128 10.26 14.18 9.57
C HIS A 128 10.92 15.39 10.26
N ILE A 129 11.97 15.94 9.65
CA ILE A 129 12.61 17.18 10.13
C ILE A 129 11.63 18.36 10.06
N LEU A 130 10.95 18.53 8.91
CA LEU A 130 9.98 19.62 8.72
C LEU A 130 8.77 19.48 9.65
N GLN A 131 8.35 18.27 9.98
CA GLN A 131 7.31 18.00 10.98
C GLN A 131 7.77 18.42 12.38
N ARG A 132 8.99 18.04 12.80
CA ARG A 132 9.55 18.43 14.09
C ARG A 132 9.73 19.94 14.23
N LEU A 133 10.03 20.64 13.13
CA LEU A 133 10.11 22.10 13.08
C LEU A 133 8.73 22.78 13.04
N GLY A 134 7.63 22.02 13.02
CA GLY A 134 6.27 22.56 12.96
C GLY A 134 5.90 23.20 11.61
N VAL A 135 6.77 23.11 10.60
CA VAL A 135 6.58 23.79 9.30
C VAL A 135 5.84 22.92 8.30
N TRP A 136 5.79 21.58 8.52
CA TRP A 136 5.16 20.63 7.58
C TRP A 136 3.64 20.60 7.71
N MET A 137 3.10 20.63 8.93
CA MET A 137 1.66 20.51 9.15
C MET A 137 0.93 21.75 8.69
N ARG A 138 -0.08 21.58 7.85
CA ARG A 138 -1.00 22.66 7.42
C ARG A 138 -2.34 22.47 8.10
N PRO A 139 -2.90 23.53 8.66
CA PRO A 139 -4.25 23.50 9.20
C PRO A 139 -5.26 23.26 8.07
N VAL A 140 -6.15 22.30 8.29
CA VAL A 140 -7.25 21.98 7.39
C VAL A 140 -8.56 22.20 8.11
N VAL A 141 -9.49 22.80 7.40
CA VAL A 141 -10.88 22.92 7.81
C VAL A 141 -11.73 22.03 6.91
N VAL A 142 -12.44 21.08 7.51
CA VAL A 142 -13.38 20.23 6.77
C VAL A 142 -14.75 20.91 6.78
N VAL A 143 -15.35 21.07 5.61
CA VAL A 143 -16.72 21.59 5.45
C VAL A 143 -17.64 20.44 5.08
N GLY A 144 -18.53 20.06 5.99
CA GLY A 144 -19.44 18.93 5.86
C GLY A 144 -19.75 18.31 7.21
N CYS A 145 -20.78 17.48 7.29
CA CYS A 145 -21.21 16.89 8.56
C CYS A 145 -21.61 15.41 8.47
N GLY A 146 -21.71 14.87 7.30
CA GLY A 146 -22.19 13.51 7.10
C GLY A 146 -21.07 12.47 6.90
N ARG A 147 -21.46 11.37 6.28
CA ARG A 147 -20.58 10.22 6.06
C ARG A 147 -19.40 10.57 5.16
N ASN A 148 -19.57 11.46 4.16
CA ASN A 148 -18.47 11.85 3.29
C ASN A 148 -17.41 12.66 4.04
N ALA A 149 -17.82 13.54 4.95
CA ALA A 149 -16.92 14.27 5.85
C ALA A 149 -16.16 13.31 6.78
N ALA A 150 -16.85 12.33 7.36
CA ALA A 150 -16.22 11.32 8.21
C ALA A 150 -15.17 10.49 7.47
N GLU A 151 -15.44 10.08 6.23
CA GLU A 151 -14.49 9.34 5.40
C GLU A 151 -13.30 10.22 4.99
N ALA A 152 -13.53 11.50 4.67
CA ALA A 152 -12.46 12.46 4.37
C ALA A 152 -11.53 12.65 5.57
N ILE A 153 -12.07 12.80 6.78
CA ILE A 153 -11.29 12.93 8.02
C ILE A 153 -10.45 11.66 8.25
N ARG A 154 -11.06 10.47 8.17
CA ARG A 154 -10.31 9.20 8.33
C ARG A 154 -9.18 9.07 7.30
N ALA A 155 -9.43 9.47 6.06
CA ALA A 155 -8.41 9.42 5.00
C ALA A 155 -7.25 10.39 5.30
N LEU A 156 -7.53 11.60 5.77
CA LEU A 156 -6.49 12.56 6.15
C LEU A 156 -5.67 12.08 7.36
N ASP A 157 -6.33 11.49 8.35
CA ASP A 157 -5.67 10.97 9.56
C ASP A 157 -4.85 9.69 9.27
N SER A 158 -5.25 8.89 8.27
CA SER A 158 -4.52 7.69 7.87
C SER A 158 -3.17 7.98 7.17
N GLU A 159 -2.99 9.21 6.66
CA GLU A 159 -1.82 9.62 5.88
C GLU A 159 -1.10 10.85 6.50
N PRO A 160 -0.46 10.71 7.69
CA PRO A 160 0.20 11.83 8.37
C PRO A 160 1.30 12.50 7.52
N MET A 161 1.87 11.76 6.57
CA MET A 161 2.91 12.29 5.66
C MET A 161 2.37 13.30 4.65
N LEU A 162 1.06 13.31 4.37
CA LEU A 162 0.42 14.41 3.65
C LEU A 162 0.56 15.75 4.39
N GLY A 163 0.76 15.71 5.71
CA GLY A 163 0.97 16.89 6.54
C GLY A 163 -0.26 17.79 6.63
N TYR A 164 -1.46 17.24 6.56
CA TYR A 164 -2.70 17.90 6.87
C TYR A 164 -3.12 17.60 8.30
N ALA A 165 -3.57 18.63 9.03
CA ALA A 165 -4.12 18.47 10.37
C ALA A 165 -5.52 19.09 10.41
N VAL A 166 -6.53 18.28 10.66
CA VAL A 166 -7.90 18.75 10.80
C VAL A 166 -8.01 19.54 12.11
N GLN A 167 -8.18 20.85 11.99
CA GLN A 167 -8.29 21.74 13.14
C GLN A 167 -9.74 22.07 13.51
N ARG A 168 -10.62 22.12 12.51
CA ARG A 168 -12.03 22.43 12.72
C ARG A 168 -12.88 21.71 11.69
N VAL A 169 -14.13 21.48 12.07
CA VAL A 169 -15.17 21.04 11.14
C VAL A 169 -16.24 22.11 11.09
N LEU A 170 -16.54 22.61 9.91
CA LEU A 170 -17.59 23.59 9.69
C LEU A 170 -18.82 22.90 9.10
N THR A 171 -19.94 23.05 9.78
CA THR A 171 -21.20 22.45 9.36
C THR A 171 -22.00 23.48 8.55
N PRO A 172 -22.31 23.19 7.27
CA PRO A 172 -23.18 24.05 6.47
C PRO A 172 -24.62 24.02 7.00
N GLY A 173 -25.40 25.05 6.72
CA GLY A 173 -26.81 25.14 7.17
C GLY A 173 -27.64 23.93 6.75
N GLY A 174 -28.52 23.46 7.64
CA GLY A 174 -29.32 22.26 7.41
C GLY A 174 -28.65 20.93 7.76
N CYS A 175 -27.42 20.95 8.23
CA CYS A 175 -26.73 19.79 8.78
C CYS A 175 -27.05 19.59 10.25
N ASP A 176 -27.50 18.41 10.62
CA ASP A 176 -27.62 18.03 12.02
C ASP A 176 -26.27 17.42 12.49
N PRO A 177 -25.54 18.07 13.40
CA PRO A 177 -24.30 17.55 13.96
C PRO A 177 -24.48 16.21 14.68
N ALA A 178 -25.69 15.88 15.10
CA ALA A 178 -26.02 14.62 15.76
C ALA A 178 -26.23 13.45 14.78
N SER A 179 -26.31 13.70 13.48
CA SER A 179 -26.60 12.64 12.48
C SER A 179 -25.44 11.69 12.19
N GLY A 180 -24.26 11.90 12.77
CA GLY A 180 -23.12 10.98 12.70
C GLY A 180 -21.95 11.45 13.56
N GLU A 181 -21.43 10.59 14.42
CA GLU A 181 -20.18 10.85 15.13
C GLU A 181 -19.03 10.96 14.12
N LEU A 182 -18.52 12.18 13.94
CA LEU A 182 -17.32 12.40 13.14
C LEU A 182 -16.08 11.89 13.90
N PRO A 183 -15.17 11.15 13.26
CA PRO A 183 -14.00 10.56 13.90
C PRO A 183 -12.93 11.61 14.15
N THR A 184 -13.24 12.67 14.88
CA THR A 184 -12.29 13.75 15.18
C THR A 184 -12.59 14.40 16.53
N GLN A 185 -11.53 14.89 17.17
CA GLN A 185 -11.63 15.74 18.37
C GLN A 185 -11.66 17.24 18.03
N ALA A 186 -11.60 17.58 16.74
CA ALA A 186 -11.63 18.96 16.29
C ALA A 186 -12.99 19.60 16.60
N PRO A 187 -13.02 20.88 17.07
CA PRO A 187 -14.26 21.57 17.36
C PRO A 187 -15.14 21.71 16.10
N MET A 188 -16.44 21.48 16.30
CA MET A 188 -17.46 21.65 15.26
C MET A 188 -18.15 23.01 15.45
N GLU A 189 -18.21 23.78 14.38
CA GLU A 189 -18.81 25.11 14.36
C GLU A 189 -19.72 25.26 13.14
N ALA A 190 -20.78 26.06 13.25
CA ALA A 190 -21.60 26.39 12.10
C ALA A 190 -20.82 27.29 11.13
N LEU A 191 -20.95 27.02 9.84
CA LEU A 191 -20.24 27.79 8.79
C LEU A 191 -20.70 29.26 8.74
N GLY A 192 -21.93 29.55 9.16
CA GLY A 192 -22.55 30.89 9.09
C GLY A 192 -22.99 31.28 7.67
N ASP A 193 -23.63 32.45 7.57
CA ASP A 193 -24.21 32.93 6.31
C ASP A 193 -23.15 33.45 5.31
N ASP A 194 -21.98 33.87 5.79
CA ASP A 194 -20.83 34.25 4.96
C ASP A 194 -19.64 33.31 5.15
N PRO A 195 -19.54 32.28 4.31
CA PRO A 195 -18.47 31.29 4.36
C PRO A 195 -17.08 31.89 4.17
N LEU A 196 -16.96 32.88 3.26
CA LEU A 196 -15.66 33.48 2.92
C LEU A 196 -15.14 34.36 4.08
N ALA A 197 -16.02 35.10 4.75
CA ALA A 197 -15.64 35.88 5.93
C ALA A 197 -15.27 34.98 7.10
N THR A 198 -15.98 33.85 7.28
CA THR A 198 -15.65 32.86 8.31
C THR A 198 -14.28 32.25 8.06
N LEU A 199 -13.97 31.83 6.85
CA LEU A 199 -12.66 31.27 6.47
C LEU A 199 -11.54 32.32 6.52
N ALA A 200 -11.83 33.59 6.20
CA ALA A 200 -10.87 34.67 6.33
C ALA A 200 -10.48 34.91 7.79
N ARG A 201 -11.45 34.87 8.73
CA ARG A 201 -11.18 34.97 10.19
C ARG A 201 -10.31 33.84 10.70
N LEU A 202 -10.40 32.65 10.10
CA LEU A 202 -9.58 31.49 10.42
C LEU A 202 -8.19 31.53 9.76
N GLY A 203 -7.78 32.63 9.13
CA GLY A 203 -6.47 32.80 8.52
C GLY A 203 -6.32 32.09 7.15
N LYS A 204 -7.39 31.90 6.42
CA LYS A 204 -7.43 31.26 5.10
C LYS A 204 -6.80 29.86 5.09
N PRO A 205 -7.27 28.91 5.94
CA PRO A 205 -6.76 27.56 6.01
C PRO A 205 -6.98 26.80 4.69
N HIS A 206 -6.42 25.61 4.56
CA HIS A 206 -6.80 24.70 3.48
C HIS A 206 -8.21 24.15 3.76
N VAL A 207 -9.13 24.25 2.81
CA VAL A 207 -10.51 23.78 2.95
C VAL A 207 -10.71 22.48 2.22
N VAL A 208 -11.27 21.50 2.93
CA VAL A 208 -11.74 20.23 2.35
C VAL A 208 -13.25 20.23 2.38
N LEU A 209 -13.86 20.38 1.22
CA LEU A 209 -15.31 20.36 1.05
C LEU A 209 -15.76 18.90 0.85
N ALA A 210 -16.47 18.36 1.82
CA ALA A 210 -16.88 16.94 1.85
C ALA A 210 -18.38 16.83 2.19
N LEU A 211 -19.22 17.25 1.25
CA LEU A 211 -20.68 17.19 1.34
C LEU A 211 -21.20 15.82 0.91
N ASP A 212 -22.27 15.34 1.53
CA ASP A 212 -23.01 14.18 1.06
C ASP A 212 -23.87 14.52 -0.17
N MET A 213 -24.36 13.53 -0.90
CA MET A 213 -25.05 13.71 -2.18
C MET A 213 -26.31 14.60 -2.07
N ASP A 214 -27.07 14.41 -1.00
CA ASP A 214 -28.28 15.19 -0.69
C ASP A 214 -27.99 16.65 -0.33
N GLN A 215 -26.78 16.93 0.10
CA GLN A 215 -26.33 18.28 0.49
C GLN A 215 -25.83 19.11 -0.69
N TRP A 216 -25.41 18.48 -1.79
CA TRP A 216 -24.82 19.18 -2.92
C TRP A 216 -25.78 20.20 -3.53
N ASP A 217 -27.03 19.79 -3.80
CA ASP A 217 -28.04 20.68 -4.40
C ASP A 217 -28.45 21.77 -3.41
N ALA A 218 -28.60 21.42 -2.14
CA ALA A 218 -28.97 22.40 -1.10
C ALA A 218 -27.87 23.45 -0.85
N GLN A 219 -26.61 23.09 -1.10
CA GLN A 219 -25.43 23.94 -0.87
C GLN A 219 -24.76 24.43 -2.16
N GLU A 220 -25.48 24.49 -3.29
CA GLU A 220 -24.94 24.94 -4.58
C GLU A 220 -24.25 26.31 -4.49
N LYS A 221 -24.87 27.26 -3.77
CA LYS A 221 -24.27 28.60 -3.56
C LYS A 221 -22.94 28.56 -2.83
N LEU A 222 -22.82 27.70 -1.81
CA LEU A 222 -21.60 27.49 -1.06
C LEU A 222 -20.52 26.90 -1.98
N VAL A 223 -20.83 25.82 -2.68
CA VAL A 223 -19.91 25.13 -3.61
C VAL A 223 -19.38 26.12 -4.64
N ARG A 224 -20.26 26.90 -5.25
CA ARG A 224 -19.93 27.92 -6.26
C ARG A 224 -19.06 29.05 -5.68
N SER A 225 -19.42 29.59 -4.51
CA SER A 225 -18.67 30.68 -3.89
C SER A 225 -17.24 30.23 -3.49
N LEU A 226 -17.10 29.05 -2.91
CA LEU A 226 -15.80 28.50 -2.55
C LEU A 226 -14.99 28.12 -3.80
N GLY A 227 -15.62 27.50 -4.80
CA GLY A 227 -14.95 27.05 -6.02
C GLY A 227 -14.38 28.22 -6.85
N LEU A 228 -15.07 29.37 -6.89
CA LEU A 228 -14.63 30.54 -7.66
C LEU A 228 -13.66 31.45 -6.88
N SER A 229 -13.83 31.55 -5.57
CA SER A 229 -13.16 32.61 -4.78
C SER A 229 -12.13 32.10 -3.79
N TYR A 230 -12.07 30.77 -3.54
CA TYR A 230 -11.19 30.23 -2.52
C TYR A 230 -10.03 29.40 -3.12
N PRO A 231 -8.78 29.89 -3.07
CA PRO A 231 -7.66 29.26 -3.79
C PRO A 231 -7.17 27.94 -3.20
N ASN A 232 -7.41 27.70 -1.90
CA ASN A 232 -6.93 26.52 -1.18
C ASN A 232 -8.07 25.52 -0.91
N LEU A 233 -8.84 25.18 -1.95
CA LEU A 233 -9.98 24.27 -1.88
C LEU A 233 -9.62 22.88 -2.43
N THR A 234 -9.97 21.84 -1.69
CA THR A 234 -10.06 20.46 -2.17
C THR A 234 -11.49 19.98 -2.02
N VAL A 235 -12.04 19.40 -3.06
CA VAL A 235 -13.39 18.85 -3.06
C VAL A 235 -13.31 17.34 -2.99
N VAL A 236 -14.00 16.75 -2.03
CA VAL A 236 -14.20 15.29 -1.91
C VAL A 236 -15.59 14.97 -2.43
N PRO A 237 -15.73 14.52 -3.67
CA PRO A 237 -17.04 14.19 -4.23
C PRO A 237 -17.59 12.91 -3.56
N PRO A 238 -18.91 12.80 -3.36
CA PRO A 238 -19.54 11.63 -2.73
C PRO A 238 -19.67 10.45 -3.69
N LEU A 239 -18.56 10.07 -4.35
CA LEU A 239 -18.47 8.99 -5.33
C LEU A 239 -18.16 7.67 -4.66
N ARG A 240 -19.20 6.97 -4.16
CA ARG A 240 -19.05 5.67 -3.51
C ARG A 240 -19.24 4.52 -4.48
N GLY A 241 -18.51 3.42 -4.23
CA GLY A 241 -18.67 2.20 -5.01
C GLY A 241 -17.91 2.18 -6.34
N LEU A 242 -17.44 3.30 -6.83
CA LEU A 242 -16.63 3.37 -8.06
C LEU A 242 -15.15 3.06 -7.76
N PRO A 243 -14.44 2.43 -8.71
CA PRO A 243 -12.98 2.33 -8.66
C PRO A 243 -12.37 3.74 -8.73
N LEU A 244 -11.64 4.13 -7.70
CA LEU A 244 -11.02 5.47 -7.64
C LEU A 244 -9.72 5.53 -8.42
N PHE A 245 -8.99 4.42 -8.47
CA PHE A 245 -7.70 4.36 -9.15
C PHE A 245 -7.86 4.17 -10.66
N GLY A 246 -7.20 5.04 -11.42
CA GLY A 246 -7.28 5.00 -12.89
C GLY A 246 -8.53 5.64 -13.46
N MET A 247 -9.29 6.40 -12.64
CA MET A 247 -10.33 7.29 -13.19
C MET A 247 -9.69 8.42 -14.00
N GLU A 248 -10.18 8.60 -15.20
CA GLU A 248 -9.82 9.73 -16.05
C GLU A 248 -10.95 10.75 -16.01
N ALA A 249 -10.61 11.96 -15.55
CA ALA A 249 -11.52 13.09 -15.59
C ALA A 249 -11.44 13.76 -16.96
N MET A 250 -12.55 13.88 -17.62
CA MET A 250 -12.70 14.60 -18.90
C MET A 250 -13.70 15.74 -18.71
N HIS A 251 -13.36 16.89 -19.26
CA HIS A 251 -14.22 18.05 -19.29
C HIS A 251 -14.47 18.48 -20.74
N PHE A 252 -15.60 19.10 -20.99
CA PHE A 252 -16.00 19.52 -22.32
C PHE A 252 -15.91 21.04 -22.40
N PHE A 253 -15.32 21.52 -23.48
CA PHE A 253 -15.22 22.95 -23.71
C PHE A 253 -16.64 23.57 -23.83
N GLY A 254 -16.91 24.57 -22.99
CA GLY A 254 -18.20 25.25 -22.97
C GLY A 254 -19.33 24.55 -22.23
N HIS A 255 -19.06 23.45 -21.52
CA HIS A 255 -20.05 22.73 -20.73
C HIS A 255 -19.55 22.50 -19.31
N GLU A 256 -20.40 22.71 -18.30
CA GLU A 256 -20.11 22.39 -16.89
C GLU A 256 -20.38 20.90 -16.58
N VAL A 257 -19.80 20.01 -17.40
CA VAL A 257 -19.95 18.57 -17.27
C VAL A 257 -18.59 17.95 -17.02
N LEU A 258 -18.46 17.23 -15.91
CA LEU A 258 -17.32 16.39 -15.60
C LEU A 258 -17.67 14.93 -15.90
N MET A 259 -17.02 14.35 -16.91
CA MET A 259 -17.16 12.93 -17.22
C MET A 259 -16.02 12.16 -16.56
N LEU A 260 -16.36 11.15 -15.75
CA LEU A 260 -15.40 10.27 -15.13
C LEU A 260 -15.40 8.92 -15.86
N ARG A 261 -14.31 8.64 -16.56
CA ARG A 261 -14.10 7.33 -17.18
C ARG A 261 -13.56 6.35 -16.14
N VAL A 262 -14.37 5.37 -15.78
CA VAL A 262 -13.98 4.31 -14.86
C VAL A 262 -13.22 3.23 -15.62
N ARG A 263 -12.05 2.80 -15.09
CA ARG A 263 -11.25 1.72 -15.65
C ARG A 263 -11.17 0.56 -14.66
N ASP A 264 -11.64 -0.60 -15.07
CA ASP A 264 -11.41 -1.86 -14.37
C ASP A 264 -10.12 -2.51 -14.92
N ASN A 265 -9.04 -2.43 -14.14
CA ASN A 265 -7.75 -2.96 -14.56
C ASN A 265 -7.74 -4.50 -14.55
N LEU A 266 -8.46 -5.17 -13.64
CA LEU A 266 -8.47 -6.63 -13.56
C LEU A 266 -9.39 -7.26 -14.61
N ALA A 267 -10.34 -6.54 -15.19
CA ALA A 267 -11.15 -7.00 -16.32
C ALA A 267 -10.35 -7.02 -17.64
N ARG A 268 -9.29 -6.21 -17.74
CA ARG A 268 -8.48 -6.08 -18.97
C ARG A 268 -7.43 -7.18 -19.07
N PRO A 269 -7.17 -7.73 -20.30
CA PRO A 269 -6.23 -8.84 -20.47
C PRO A 269 -4.80 -8.46 -20.15
N GLY A 270 -4.31 -7.28 -20.56
CA GLY A 270 -2.93 -6.85 -20.34
C GLY A 270 -2.52 -6.80 -18.84
N PRO A 271 -3.21 -6.03 -18.01
CA PRO A 271 -2.97 -6.00 -16.56
C PRO A 271 -3.09 -7.37 -15.89
N ARG A 272 -4.05 -8.20 -16.33
CA ARG A 272 -4.24 -9.56 -15.80
C ARG A 272 -3.05 -10.47 -16.13
N ILE A 273 -2.52 -10.39 -17.36
CA ILE A 273 -1.32 -11.13 -17.77
C ILE A 273 -0.11 -10.63 -16.99
N ALA A 274 0.07 -9.31 -16.86
CA ALA A 274 1.16 -8.74 -16.09
C ALA A 274 1.14 -9.21 -14.62
N LYS A 275 -0.05 -9.20 -13.99
CA LYS A 275 -0.23 -9.74 -12.64
C LYS A 275 0.19 -11.22 -12.57
N ARG A 276 -0.30 -12.04 -13.50
CA ARG A 276 0.00 -13.48 -13.50
C ARG A 276 1.49 -13.77 -13.70
N LEU A 277 2.15 -13.04 -14.59
CA LEU A 277 3.60 -13.15 -14.79
C LEU A 277 4.37 -12.75 -13.54
N PHE A 278 3.98 -11.65 -12.90
CA PHE A 278 4.55 -11.23 -11.64
C PHE A 278 4.40 -12.28 -10.54
N ASP A 279 3.18 -12.82 -10.37
CA ASP A 279 2.89 -13.87 -9.39
C ASP A 279 3.77 -15.11 -9.63
N LEU A 280 3.88 -15.57 -10.87
CA LEU A 280 4.69 -16.74 -11.23
C LEU A 280 6.18 -16.50 -10.97
N LEU A 281 6.73 -15.38 -11.43
CA LEU A 281 8.14 -15.05 -11.25
C LEU A 281 8.50 -14.89 -9.77
N ALA A 282 7.69 -14.14 -9.03
CA ALA A 282 7.95 -13.89 -7.62
C ALA A 282 7.73 -15.15 -6.76
N ALA A 283 6.68 -15.94 -7.02
CA ALA A 283 6.47 -17.21 -6.33
C ALA A 283 7.58 -18.23 -6.61
N SER A 284 8.04 -18.35 -7.86
CA SER A 284 9.17 -19.22 -8.22
C SER A 284 10.45 -18.81 -7.49
N LEU A 285 10.75 -17.50 -7.50
CA LEU A 285 11.92 -16.98 -6.78
C LEU A 285 11.82 -17.25 -5.28
N LEU A 286 10.65 -17.01 -4.67
CA LEU A 286 10.42 -17.27 -3.24
C LEU A 286 10.53 -18.75 -2.92
N VAL A 287 10.00 -19.66 -3.73
CA VAL A 287 10.14 -21.12 -3.51
C VAL A 287 11.60 -21.53 -3.55
N VAL A 288 12.39 -21.05 -4.52
CA VAL A 288 13.83 -21.36 -4.59
C VAL A 288 14.56 -20.79 -3.38
N LEU A 289 14.33 -19.53 -3.04
CA LEU A 289 15.02 -18.85 -1.94
C LEU A 289 14.67 -19.47 -0.58
N LEU A 290 13.41 -19.83 -0.38
CA LEU A 290 12.92 -20.39 0.87
C LEU A 290 13.00 -21.93 0.91
N SER A 291 13.48 -22.60 -0.14
CA SER A 291 13.56 -24.07 -0.21
C SER A 291 14.30 -24.70 0.96
N PRO A 292 15.44 -24.18 1.49
CA PRO A 292 16.07 -24.76 2.66
C PRO A 292 15.19 -24.71 3.91
N LEU A 293 14.46 -23.58 4.09
CA LEU A 293 13.52 -23.42 5.20
C LEU A 293 12.31 -24.37 5.05
N LEU A 294 11.73 -24.46 3.85
CA LEU A 294 10.60 -25.35 3.57
C LEU A 294 10.95 -26.81 3.84
N LEU A 295 12.13 -27.26 3.40
CA LEU A 295 12.62 -28.60 3.64
C LEU A 295 12.88 -28.86 5.13
N TYR A 296 13.49 -27.91 5.84
CA TYR A 296 13.70 -28.00 7.28
C TYR A 296 12.38 -28.13 8.05
N VAL A 297 11.40 -27.29 7.74
CA VAL A 297 10.07 -27.35 8.36
C VAL A 297 9.37 -28.67 8.05
N ALA A 298 9.41 -29.14 6.81
CA ALA A 298 8.85 -30.42 6.42
C ALA A 298 9.46 -31.60 7.19
N TRP A 299 10.78 -31.59 7.33
CA TRP A 299 11.51 -32.59 8.11
C TRP A 299 11.13 -32.55 9.60
N ARG A 300 11.01 -31.35 10.19
CA ARG A 300 10.61 -31.16 11.59
C ARG A 300 9.21 -31.66 11.87
N ILE A 301 8.23 -31.34 11.00
CA ILE A 301 6.86 -31.81 11.13
C ILE A 301 6.81 -33.35 11.09
N ARG A 302 7.50 -33.95 10.10
CA ARG A 302 7.51 -35.41 9.94
C ARG A 302 8.18 -36.11 11.12
N ARG A 303 9.17 -35.47 11.77
CA ARG A 303 9.90 -36.05 12.91
C ARG A 303 9.12 -35.94 14.23
N GLU A 304 8.13 -35.01 14.33
CA GLU A 304 7.39 -34.80 15.58
C GLU A 304 6.36 -35.93 15.84
N ASP A 305 5.64 -36.38 14.81
CA ASP A 305 4.57 -37.37 14.93
C ASP A 305 4.43 -38.33 13.74
N GLY A 306 5.37 -38.30 12.79
CA GLY A 306 5.42 -39.23 11.66
C GLY A 306 4.35 -39.00 10.55
N GLY A 307 3.42 -38.08 10.76
CA GLY A 307 2.29 -37.84 9.85
C GLY A 307 2.62 -36.98 8.64
N PRO A 308 1.64 -36.65 7.80
CA PRO A 308 1.81 -35.87 6.58
C PRO A 308 2.29 -34.46 6.89
N VAL A 309 3.16 -33.93 6.01
CA VAL A 309 3.75 -32.59 6.14
C VAL A 309 2.73 -31.50 5.86
N PHE A 310 1.86 -31.73 4.88
CA PHE A 310 0.87 -30.77 4.41
C PHE A 310 -0.51 -31.09 4.96
N PHE A 311 -1.22 -30.05 5.26
CA PHE A 311 -2.65 -30.03 5.51
C PHE A 311 -3.33 -29.32 4.33
N ILE A 312 -4.37 -29.92 3.77
CA ILE A 312 -5.13 -29.37 2.65
C ILE A 312 -6.49 -28.99 3.17
N GLN A 313 -6.87 -27.73 2.96
CA GLN A 313 -8.18 -27.22 3.34
C GLN A 313 -8.92 -26.73 2.11
N GLU A 314 -10.13 -27.24 1.91
CA GLU A 314 -10.98 -26.77 0.82
C GLU A 314 -11.38 -25.31 1.02
N ARG A 315 -11.17 -24.49 0.00
CA ARG A 315 -11.45 -23.06 -0.02
C ARG A 315 -12.11 -22.66 -1.33
N VAL A 316 -12.89 -21.58 -1.29
CA VAL A 316 -13.52 -21.01 -2.47
C VAL A 316 -12.50 -20.16 -3.22
N GLY A 317 -12.41 -20.35 -4.51
CA GLY A 317 -11.53 -19.63 -5.42
C GLY A 317 -12.27 -18.74 -6.41
N ARG A 318 -11.55 -18.32 -7.44
CA ARG A 318 -12.09 -17.53 -8.54
C ARG A 318 -13.23 -18.27 -9.24
N GLY A 319 -14.31 -17.54 -9.57
CA GLY A 319 -15.49 -18.11 -10.23
C GLY A 319 -16.39 -18.94 -9.32
N GLY A 320 -16.13 -18.96 -8.00
CA GLY A 320 -16.92 -19.73 -7.03
C GLY A 320 -16.56 -21.22 -6.94
N GLY A 321 -15.59 -21.69 -7.74
CA GLY A 321 -15.08 -23.07 -7.66
C GLY A 321 -14.24 -23.27 -6.39
N THR A 322 -14.16 -24.52 -5.89
CA THR A 322 -13.33 -24.85 -4.73
C THR A 322 -11.96 -25.36 -5.14
N PHE A 323 -10.95 -25.14 -4.30
CA PHE A 323 -9.58 -25.64 -4.46
C PHE A 323 -8.97 -26.05 -3.13
N GLY A 324 -7.98 -26.94 -3.19
CA GLY A 324 -7.22 -27.38 -2.03
C GLY A 324 -6.14 -26.38 -1.63
N CYS A 325 -6.40 -25.57 -0.61
CA CYS A 325 -5.44 -24.62 -0.05
C CYS A 325 -4.39 -25.35 0.79
N LEU A 326 -3.13 -25.28 0.39
CA LEU A 326 -2.02 -25.97 1.01
C LEU A 326 -1.50 -25.20 2.22
N LYS A 327 -1.31 -25.91 3.35
CA LYS A 327 -0.64 -25.39 4.55
C LYS A 327 0.31 -26.42 5.11
N PHE A 328 1.31 -25.99 5.86
CA PHE A 328 2.01 -26.91 6.75
C PHE A 328 1.09 -27.35 7.87
N ARG A 329 1.14 -28.64 8.19
CA ARG A 329 0.37 -29.17 9.31
C ARG A 329 0.92 -28.62 10.63
N SER A 330 0.07 -27.91 11.33
CA SER A 330 0.37 -27.28 12.62
C SER A 330 -0.39 -27.88 13.79
N MET A 331 -1.26 -28.88 13.51
CA MET A 331 -2.07 -29.58 14.49
C MET A 331 -1.78 -31.08 14.47
N VAL A 332 -2.09 -31.76 15.56
CA VAL A 332 -1.99 -33.22 15.71
C VAL A 332 -2.95 -33.95 14.78
N MET A 333 -2.73 -35.25 14.54
CA MET A 333 -3.55 -36.05 13.62
C MET A 333 -5.00 -36.23 14.09
N ASP A 334 -5.18 -36.36 15.40
CA ASP A 334 -6.46 -36.55 16.10
C ASP A 334 -7.07 -35.20 16.58
N ALA A 335 -6.83 -34.12 15.83
CA ALA A 335 -7.20 -32.76 16.22
C ALA A 335 -8.68 -32.57 16.54
N GLU A 336 -9.59 -33.20 15.76
CA GLU A 336 -11.04 -33.06 15.97
C GLU A 336 -11.50 -33.77 17.25
N ASP A 337 -11.00 -34.97 17.51
CA ASP A 337 -11.35 -35.74 18.71
C ASP A 337 -10.79 -35.06 19.95
N ARG A 338 -9.58 -34.54 19.89
CA ARG A 338 -9.02 -33.71 21.00
C ARG A 338 -9.83 -32.46 21.25
N LEU A 339 -10.32 -31.80 20.22
CA LEU A 339 -11.18 -30.63 20.40
C LEU A 339 -12.47 -30.99 21.12
N LYS A 340 -13.17 -32.04 20.68
CA LYS A 340 -14.40 -32.51 21.29
C LYS A 340 -14.21 -32.85 22.78
N GLN A 341 -13.15 -33.58 23.10
CA GLN A 341 -12.81 -33.94 24.47
C GLN A 341 -12.47 -32.70 25.31
N TYR A 342 -11.71 -31.74 24.73
CA TYR A 342 -11.32 -30.53 25.44
C TYR A 342 -12.51 -29.61 25.71
N LEU A 343 -13.41 -29.41 24.75
CA LEU A 343 -14.63 -28.61 24.94
C LEU A 343 -15.62 -29.28 25.88
N HIS A 344 -15.67 -30.62 25.91
CA HIS A 344 -16.49 -31.34 26.88
C HIS A 344 -15.98 -31.17 28.33
N SER A 345 -14.67 -31.11 28.52
CA SER A 345 -14.05 -30.88 29.84
C SER A 345 -13.98 -29.40 30.26
N HIS A 346 -14.21 -28.46 29.33
CA HIS A 346 -14.15 -27.01 29.57
C HIS A 346 -15.33 -26.30 28.90
N PRO A 347 -16.55 -26.39 29.47
CA PRO A 347 -17.74 -25.81 28.85
C PRO A 347 -17.69 -24.29 28.66
N GLU A 348 -16.93 -23.58 29.49
CA GLU A 348 -16.70 -22.14 29.38
C GLU A 348 -15.98 -21.75 28.09
N LEU A 349 -15.11 -22.63 27.57
CA LEU A 349 -14.39 -22.40 26.32
C LEU A 349 -15.22 -22.80 25.08
N ALA A 350 -16.28 -23.57 25.26
CA ALA A 350 -17.18 -23.90 24.15
C ALA A 350 -17.85 -22.65 23.58
N ALA A 351 -18.34 -21.74 24.44
CA ALA A 351 -18.93 -20.47 24.02
C ALA A 351 -17.93 -19.53 23.34
N GLU A 352 -16.65 -19.53 23.77
CA GLU A 352 -15.58 -18.78 23.10
C GLU A 352 -15.30 -19.37 21.69
N TYR A 353 -15.24 -20.70 21.60
CA TYR A 353 -15.01 -21.38 20.33
C TYR A 353 -16.14 -21.20 19.34
N GLU A 354 -17.41 -21.24 19.77
CA GLU A 354 -18.57 -21.01 18.91
C GLU A 354 -18.60 -19.61 18.29
N ARG A 355 -18.14 -18.60 19.07
CA ARG A 355 -18.07 -17.21 18.58
C ARG A 355 -16.92 -16.99 17.58
N ASN A 356 -15.74 -17.54 17.89
CA ASN A 356 -14.51 -17.15 17.20
C ASN A 356 -13.92 -18.28 16.34
N PHE A 357 -14.36 -19.53 16.48
CA PHE A 357 -13.77 -20.75 15.91
C PHE A 357 -12.27 -20.89 16.20
N LYS A 358 -11.81 -20.25 17.27
CA LYS A 358 -10.42 -20.24 17.72
C LYS A 358 -10.38 -20.30 19.25
N LEU A 359 -9.35 -20.96 19.77
CA LEU A 359 -9.03 -20.97 21.20
C LEU A 359 -7.66 -20.32 21.40
N ARG A 360 -7.53 -19.52 22.45
CA ARG A 360 -6.27 -18.82 22.80
C ARG A 360 -5.14 -19.83 23.08
N ASN A 361 -5.44 -20.93 23.79
CA ASN A 361 -4.53 -22.04 24.06
C ASN A 361 -5.12 -23.32 23.46
N ASP A 362 -4.98 -23.48 22.13
CA ASP A 362 -5.54 -24.62 21.42
C ASP A 362 -4.70 -25.88 21.66
N PRO A 363 -5.23 -26.93 22.36
CA PRO A 363 -4.49 -28.14 22.68
C PRO A 363 -4.15 -29.01 21.47
N ARG A 364 -4.72 -28.70 20.31
CA ARG A 364 -4.47 -29.40 19.05
C ARG A 364 -3.14 -29.00 18.42
N VAL A 365 -2.60 -27.82 18.79
CA VAL A 365 -1.43 -27.24 18.12
C VAL A 365 -0.15 -27.90 18.63
N THR A 366 0.63 -28.45 17.71
CA THR A 366 1.93 -29.09 18.01
C THR A 366 2.99 -28.06 18.43
N ARG A 367 4.12 -28.49 18.95
CA ARG A 367 5.23 -27.58 19.33
C ARG A 367 5.74 -26.81 18.11
N ILE A 368 6.01 -27.52 17.00
CA ILE A 368 6.41 -26.88 15.74
C ILE A 368 5.27 -26.01 15.19
N GLY A 369 4.02 -26.46 15.35
CA GLY A 369 2.83 -25.71 14.92
C GLY A 369 2.71 -24.35 15.59
N LYS A 370 3.04 -24.23 16.89
CA LYS A 370 3.08 -22.93 17.59
C LYS A 370 4.10 -21.97 16.98
N PHE A 371 5.26 -22.48 16.62
CA PHE A 371 6.31 -21.68 15.96
C PHE A 371 5.85 -21.24 14.57
N LEU A 372 5.29 -22.16 13.78
CA LEU A 372 4.82 -21.86 12.42
C LEU A 372 3.71 -20.80 12.40
N ARG A 373 2.71 -20.94 13.27
CA ARG A 373 1.59 -19.99 13.37
C ARG A 373 2.02 -18.60 13.82
N ARG A 374 2.96 -18.50 14.76
CA ARG A 374 3.50 -17.20 15.21
C ARG A 374 4.19 -16.41 14.09
N GLY A 375 4.77 -17.09 13.12
CA GLY A 375 5.44 -16.46 11.97
C GLY A 375 4.63 -16.51 10.69
N SER A 376 3.38 -17.02 10.72
CA SER A 376 2.59 -17.33 9.52
C SER A 376 3.34 -18.21 8.50
N LEU A 377 4.32 -18.97 8.97
CA LEU A 377 5.12 -19.87 8.13
C LEU A 377 4.33 -21.09 7.68
N ASP A 378 3.25 -21.42 8.40
CA ASP A 378 2.32 -22.50 8.03
C ASP A 378 1.62 -22.22 6.69
N GLU A 379 1.56 -20.99 6.23
CA GLU A 379 0.94 -20.60 4.97
C GLU A 379 1.90 -20.60 3.77
N LEU A 380 3.23 -20.77 3.98
CA LEU A 380 4.21 -20.79 2.89
C LEU A 380 3.94 -21.83 1.78
N PRO A 381 3.37 -23.04 2.06
CA PRO A 381 3.02 -23.97 0.98
C PRO A 381 2.00 -23.46 -0.03
N GLN A 382 1.25 -22.39 0.30
CA GLN A 382 0.34 -21.73 -0.66
C GLN A 382 1.09 -21.15 -1.88
N LEU A 383 2.42 -20.94 -1.79
CA LEU A 383 3.24 -20.61 -2.97
C LEU A 383 3.07 -21.66 -4.09
N PHE A 384 2.88 -22.92 -3.75
CA PHE A 384 2.58 -23.95 -4.75
C PHE A 384 1.18 -23.80 -5.36
N ASN A 385 0.18 -23.32 -4.59
CA ASN A 385 -1.13 -22.96 -5.16
C ASN A 385 -1.03 -21.78 -6.13
N VAL A 386 -0.16 -20.79 -5.82
CA VAL A 386 0.11 -19.69 -6.76
C VAL A 386 0.73 -20.22 -8.06
N LEU A 387 1.72 -21.09 -7.99
CA LEU A 387 2.34 -21.68 -9.18
C LEU A 387 1.33 -22.51 -10.01
N ARG A 388 0.45 -23.28 -9.37
CA ARG A 388 -0.62 -24.05 -10.03
C ARG A 388 -1.66 -23.17 -10.71
N GLY A 389 -1.89 -21.96 -10.19
CA GLY A 389 -2.93 -21.05 -10.72
C GLY A 389 -4.23 -21.05 -9.93
N ASP A 390 -4.24 -21.63 -8.73
CA ASP A 390 -5.37 -21.59 -7.81
C ASP A 390 -5.43 -20.27 -7.05
N MET A 391 -4.26 -19.67 -6.81
CA MET A 391 -4.08 -18.47 -6.00
C MET A 391 -3.17 -17.44 -6.69
N SER A 392 -3.14 -16.25 -6.12
CA SER A 392 -2.21 -15.15 -6.37
C SER A 392 -1.35 -14.89 -5.12
N LEU A 393 -0.22 -14.19 -5.25
CA LEU A 393 0.53 -13.71 -4.09
C LEU A 393 -0.30 -12.72 -3.27
N VAL A 394 -0.96 -11.77 -3.95
CA VAL A 394 -1.78 -10.72 -3.34
C VAL A 394 -3.21 -10.82 -3.86
N GLY A 395 -4.17 -10.84 -2.96
CA GLY A 395 -5.59 -10.94 -3.26
C GLY A 395 -6.45 -11.03 -2.00
N PRO A 396 -7.76 -11.15 -2.13
CA PRO A 396 -8.64 -11.42 -1.01
C PRO A 396 -8.29 -12.78 -0.38
N ARG A 397 -8.51 -12.89 0.93
CA ARG A 397 -8.24 -14.16 1.62
C ARG A 397 -9.11 -15.29 1.08
N PRO A 398 -8.56 -16.52 0.89
CA PRO A 398 -9.38 -17.66 0.50
C PRO A 398 -10.44 -17.98 1.56
N LEU A 399 -11.72 -17.89 1.17
CA LEU A 399 -12.87 -18.08 2.04
C LEU A 399 -13.25 -19.54 2.22
N LEU A 400 -13.83 -19.88 3.37
CA LEU A 400 -14.59 -21.11 3.55
C LEU A 400 -15.99 -20.94 2.93
N ALA A 401 -16.60 -22.00 2.47
CA ALA A 401 -17.96 -21.95 1.91
C ALA A 401 -18.96 -21.30 2.87
N ARG A 402 -18.86 -21.58 4.17
CA ARG A 402 -19.71 -20.98 5.24
C ARG A 402 -19.48 -19.47 5.49
N GLU A 403 -18.40 -18.89 4.92
CA GLU A 403 -18.07 -17.47 5.07
C GLU A 403 -18.64 -16.62 3.95
N LEU A 404 -19.13 -17.24 2.86
CA LEU A 404 -19.59 -16.53 1.65
C LEU A 404 -20.75 -15.58 1.92
N ASP A 405 -21.77 -16.05 2.69
CA ASP A 405 -22.97 -15.24 2.98
C ASP A 405 -22.62 -13.94 3.72
N ARG A 406 -21.51 -13.94 4.48
CA ARG A 406 -21.06 -12.77 5.24
C ARG A 406 -20.41 -11.70 4.35
N TYR A 407 -20.08 -12.02 3.09
CA TYR A 407 -19.52 -11.05 2.14
C TYR A 407 -20.60 -10.16 1.49
N GLY A 408 -21.88 -10.54 1.61
CA GLY A 408 -23.00 -9.80 1.02
C GLY A 408 -22.76 -9.52 -0.47
N ASP A 409 -23.11 -8.32 -0.92
CA ASP A 409 -22.97 -7.91 -2.33
C ASP A 409 -21.54 -7.94 -2.86
N ASN A 410 -20.53 -7.90 -1.99
CA ASN A 410 -19.11 -7.93 -2.38
C ASN A 410 -18.65 -9.30 -2.87
N ILE A 411 -19.46 -10.36 -2.71
CA ILE A 411 -19.10 -11.71 -3.16
C ILE A 411 -18.89 -11.78 -4.68
N CYS A 412 -19.63 -11.01 -5.45
CA CYS A 412 -19.46 -10.93 -6.90
C CYS A 412 -18.04 -10.45 -7.27
N LEU A 413 -17.50 -9.48 -6.55
CA LEU A 413 -16.13 -8.98 -6.74
C LEU A 413 -15.10 -10.05 -6.37
N TYR A 414 -15.31 -10.74 -5.24
CA TYR A 414 -14.45 -11.84 -4.81
C TYR A 414 -14.29 -12.91 -5.90
N HIS A 415 -15.38 -13.31 -6.54
CA HIS A 415 -15.36 -14.32 -7.59
C HIS A 415 -14.65 -13.88 -8.87
N MET A 416 -14.41 -12.59 -9.08
CA MET A 416 -13.70 -12.07 -10.26
C MET A 416 -12.20 -12.33 -10.22
N VAL A 417 -11.60 -12.53 -9.03
CA VAL A 417 -10.16 -12.55 -8.82
C VAL A 417 -9.68 -13.85 -8.17
N TYR A 418 -8.38 -14.12 -8.26
CA TYR A 418 -7.78 -15.21 -7.49
C TYR A 418 -7.58 -14.79 -6.04
N PRO A 419 -7.87 -15.66 -5.06
CA PRO A 419 -7.54 -15.39 -3.66
C PRO A 419 -6.02 -15.29 -3.47
N GLY A 420 -5.59 -14.47 -2.50
CA GLY A 420 -4.19 -14.20 -2.22
C GLY A 420 -3.64 -14.95 -1.01
N ILE A 421 -2.32 -15.12 -0.96
CA ILE A 421 -1.60 -15.51 0.27
C ILE A 421 -1.66 -14.36 1.27
N THR A 422 -1.49 -13.14 0.78
CA THR A 422 -1.65 -11.90 1.55
C THR A 422 -2.64 -10.98 0.85
N GLY A 423 -3.16 -9.99 1.56
CA GLY A 423 -4.13 -9.04 1.04
C GLY A 423 -4.16 -7.75 1.84
N LEU A 424 -4.88 -6.75 1.35
CA LEU A 424 -4.92 -5.41 1.94
C LEU A 424 -5.36 -5.45 3.41
N TRP A 425 -6.45 -6.16 3.77
CA TRP A 425 -6.89 -6.24 5.14
C TRP A 425 -5.88 -6.93 6.06
N GLN A 426 -5.09 -7.89 5.55
CA GLN A 426 -4.08 -8.61 6.32
C GLN A 426 -2.91 -7.70 6.74
N VAL A 427 -2.69 -6.59 6.03
CA VAL A 427 -1.65 -5.60 6.35
C VAL A 427 -2.19 -4.32 6.99
N SER A 428 -3.54 -4.13 7.02
CA SER A 428 -4.20 -2.91 7.51
C SER A 428 -4.81 -3.03 8.92
N GLY A 429 -4.67 -4.15 9.63
CA GLY A 429 -5.24 -4.30 10.99
C GLY A 429 -5.42 -5.75 11.45
N ARG A 430 -5.29 -6.73 10.54
CA ARG A 430 -5.36 -8.18 10.83
C ARG A 430 -6.52 -8.60 11.75
N SER A 431 -6.19 -9.01 13.00
CA SER A 431 -7.14 -9.57 13.96
C SER A 431 -8.09 -8.55 14.58
N GLU A 432 -7.76 -7.25 14.50
CA GLU A 432 -8.59 -6.18 15.07
C GLU A 432 -9.73 -5.76 14.12
N THR A 433 -9.63 -6.12 12.82
CA THR A 433 -10.66 -5.81 11.83
C THR A 433 -11.87 -6.74 11.96
N THR A 434 -13.06 -6.17 11.92
CA THR A 434 -14.32 -6.91 11.80
C THR A 434 -14.40 -7.65 10.45
N PHE A 435 -15.33 -8.60 10.34
CA PHE A 435 -15.49 -9.32 9.07
C PHE A 435 -15.96 -8.39 7.94
N ASP A 436 -16.83 -7.45 8.24
CA ASP A 436 -17.36 -6.49 7.28
C ASP A 436 -16.27 -5.53 6.79
N GLU A 437 -15.38 -5.08 7.68
CA GLU A 437 -14.20 -4.29 7.29
C GLU A 437 -13.25 -5.08 6.39
N ARG A 438 -13.07 -6.38 6.64
CA ARG A 438 -12.27 -7.24 5.74
C ARG A 438 -12.88 -7.34 4.36
N ALA A 439 -14.20 -7.59 4.28
CA ALA A 439 -14.93 -7.63 3.02
C ALA A 439 -14.86 -6.29 2.27
N TYR A 440 -14.93 -5.18 3.00
CA TYR A 440 -14.77 -3.83 2.44
C TYR A 440 -13.36 -3.61 1.88
N LEU A 441 -12.30 -3.95 2.63
CA LEU A 441 -10.91 -3.79 2.20
C LEU A 441 -10.57 -4.69 1.00
N ASP A 442 -11.09 -5.91 0.98
CA ASP A 442 -10.93 -6.81 -0.15
C ASP A 442 -11.65 -6.26 -1.41
N ALA A 443 -12.88 -5.76 -1.26
CA ALA A 443 -13.62 -5.11 -2.34
C ALA A 443 -12.89 -3.84 -2.83
N TRP A 444 -12.33 -3.05 -1.92
CA TRP A 444 -11.54 -1.87 -2.27
C TRP A 444 -10.30 -2.25 -3.09
N TYR A 445 -9.56 -3.27 -2.64
CA TYR A 445 -8.39 -3.78 -3.36
C TYR A 445 -8.74 -4.22 -4.79
N ILE A 446 -9.82 -5.00 -4.95
CA ILE A 446 -10.24 -5.51 -6.25
C ILE A 446 -10.58 -4.36 -7.20
N LYS A 447 -11.36 -3.39 -6.72
CA LYS A 447 -11.76 -2.21 -7.52
C LYS A 447 -10.58 -1.32 -7.91
N ASN A 448 -9.61 -1.16 -7.02
CA ASN A 448 -8.50 -0.22 -7.17
C ASN A 448 -7.16 -0.89 -7.49
N TRP A 449 -7.21 -2.14 -7.97
CA TRP A 449 -6.01 -2.92 -8.21
C TRP A 449 -5.02 -2.27 -9.19
N THR A 450 -3.76 -2.27 -8.80
CA THR A 450 -2.60 -2.01 -9.65
C THR A 450 -1.46 -2.95 -9.24
N LEU A 451 -0.55 -3.25 -10.17
CA LEU A 451 0.65 -4.03 -9.85
C LEU A 451 1.51 -3.35 -8.77
N TRP A 452 1.49 -2.02 -8.72
CA TRP A 452 2.18 -1.25 -7.69
C TRP A 452 1.62 -1.53 -6.29
N TYR A 453 0.29 -1.59 -6.15
CA TYR A 453 -0.33 -1.92 -4.86
C TYR A 453 -0.02 -3.36 -4.43
N ASP A 454 0.14 -4.30 -5.36
CA ASP A 454 0.62 -5.64 -5.00
C ASP A 454 2.02 -5.58 -4.37
N ILE A 455 2.94 -4.82 -4.97
CA ILE A 455 4.29 -4.62 -4.42
C ILE A 455 4.23 -3.97 -3.04
N VAL A 456 3.41 -2.94 -2.88
CA VAL A 456 3.21 -2.26 -1.57
C VAL A 456 2.68 -3.23 -0.51
N ILE A 457 1.66 -4.03 -0.84
CA ILE A 457 1.08 -5.00 0.10
C ILE A 457 2.12 -6.08 0.47
N LEU A 458 2.93 -6.53 -0.48
CA LEU A 458 4.02 -7.48 -0.20
C LEU A 458 5.08 -6.87 0.74
N LEU A 459 5.49 -5.62 0.52
CA LEU A 459 6.42 -4.92 1.42
C LEU A 459 5.84 -4.74 2.83
N LEU A 460 4.57 -4.35 2.93
CA LEU A 460 3.87 -4.26 4.21
C LEU A 460 3.73 -5.63 4.88
N THR A 461 3.49 -6.69 4.12
CA THR A 461 3.43 -8.07 4.64
C THR A 461 4.75 -8.46 5.32
N VAL A 462 5.90 -8.17 4.69
CA VAL A 462 7.22 -8.41 5.31
C VAL A 462 7.34 -7.66 6.64
N LYS A 463 6.95 -6.38 6.68
CA LYS A 463 6.97 -5.57 7.91
C LYS A 463 6.11 -6.21 9.01
N VAL A 464 4.88 -6.62 8.68
CA VAL A 464 3.92 -7.20 9.62
C VAL A 464 4.39 -8.57 10.14
N VAL A 465 4.96 -9.41 9.27
CA VAL A 465 5.54 -10.71 9.66
C VAL A 465 6.73 -10.53 10.60
N LEU A 466 7.64 -9.58 10.29
CA LEU A 466 8.81 -9.32 11.13
C LEU A 466 8.43 -8.76 12.50
N ARG A 467 7.41 -7.90 12.58
CA ARG A 467 6.94 -7.33 13.85
C ARG A 467 6.05 -8.28 14.65
N ARG A 468 5.62 -9.40 14.06
CA ARG A 468 4.70 -10.37 14.67
C ARG A 468 3.39 -9.74 15.16
N GLU A 469 2.96 -8.66 14.54
CA GLU A 469 1.70 -7.97 14.87
C GLU A 469 0.52 -8.88 14.53
N GLY A 470 -0.38 -9.13 15.50
CA GLY A 470 -1.62 -9.91 15.30
C GLY A 470 -1.44 -11.43 15.07
N ALA A 471 -0.30 -12.02 15.43
CA ALA A 471 -0.11 -13.46 15.43
C ALA A 471 -0.61 -14.04 16.78
N TYR A 472 -1.72 -14.78 16.73
CA TYR A 472 -2.26 -15.56 17.85
C TYR A 472 -2.21 -17.06 17.54
#